data_92070070dc9aeeebecb08bc2c3bcc812
#
_entry.id   92070070dc9aeeebecb08bc2c3bcc812
#
_cell.length_a   1.000
_cell.length_b   1.000
_cell.length_c   1.000
_cell.angle_alpha   90.00
_cell.angle_beta   90.00
_cell.angle_gamma   90.00
#
_symmetry.space_group_name_H-M   'P 1'
#
loop_
_entity.id
_entity.type
_entity.pdbx_description
1 polymer ?
#
loop_
_entity_poly.entity_id
_entity_poly.type
_entity_poly.pdbx_seq_one_letter_code
_entity_poly.pdbx_strand_id
1 'polypeptide(L)'
;MKDPNGVQLEQVVLPTIKEAVCAEIPVANPMLWWCNGLGGQPLYQVQVSLLDDNQCVLDSKEYSIGLRELTVSTKKDEWGNEFAFVINGIHIFSMGADYIPEDCIYPWITKERIEALIRSSAKANYNMLRVWGGGYYPSDTFYDLCDQYGLIVWQDLMYACNVYDFTEEFEKNIRQETIDNVRRLRHHASLGLWCGNNELESAWDHWGISETHSPLLKGDYIKQFEYVLPKVTKEEDSNTFYWPSSPSSGGCFDKPDDHDRGDCHYWDVWHGQKPFSEYMKHYFRFCSEFGFQSLPSIKTVETFTGEKDRNLFSRVMESHQKNPAANGKILYYLSETFRYPKDLESLIFLSQILQGYAMKEATEHWRRNRGRCMGSIYWQFNDNWPVASWSSMDYYGRYKALHYMAKGFCDNVAGSIEKKETHIGFWISNETLDPVTVKAKIAVKTLDFQVIKEQEVSKEVPALSAECLFEKEYKELIAGRDDSVFFVAEYEYEQNGQKVSKKEFETFVPVKYLELKDPAFKVTENADGSVSIQTDTFVPYCMLEGISADTIWNENVVAFTDKEAVTL
;
A
#
# COMPACT_ATOMS: atom_id res chain seq x y z
N MET A 1 20.34 26.17 -12.53
CA MET A 1 20.13 24.90 -11.82
C MET A 1 21.07 24.79 -10.63
N LYS A 2 20.59 24.33 -9.49
CA LYS A 2 21.39 24.05 -8.28
C LYS A 2 21.29 22.58 -7.93
N ASP A 3 22.36 22.03 -7.37
CA ASP A 3 22.34 20.67 -6.86
C ASP A 3 21.58 20.57 -5.51
N PRO A 4 21.34 19.36 -4.97
CA PRO A 4 20.66 19.17 -3.68
C PRO A 4 21.35 19.83 -2.47
N ASN A 5 22.63 20.16 -2.57
CA ASN A 5 23.38 20.90 -1.54
C ASN A 5 23.33 22.43 -1.73
N GLY A 6 22.61 22.91 -2.75
CA GLY A 6 22.46 24.33 -3.08
C GLY A 6 23.61 24.92 -3.91
N VAL A 7 24.55 24.08 -4.37
CA VAL A 7 25.66 24.52 -5.22
C VAL A 7 25.13 24.79 -6.64
N GLN A 8 25.45 25.96 -7.19
CA GLN A 8 25.09 26.29 -8.56
C GLN A 8 25.89 25.45 -9.55
N LEU A 9 25.18 24.69 -10.41
CA LEU A 9 25.76 23.84 -11.43
C LEU A 9 25.97 24.63 -12.71
N GLU A 10 24.91 25.15 -13.31
CA GLU A 10 24.98 25.88 -14.57
C GLU A 10 23.87 26.92 -14.69
N GLN A 11 24.12 27.93 -15.51
CA GLN A 11 23.17 28.92 -15.95
C GLN A 11 23.28 29.07 -17.47
N VAL A 12 22.17 28.84 -18.17
CA VAL A 12 22.09 28.95 -19.63
C VAL A 12 21.16 30.12 -19.96
N VAL A 13 21.58 31.02 -20.85
CA VAL A 13 20.76 32.13 -21.36
C VAL A 13 20.47 31.87 -22.83
N LEU A 14 19.22 31.81 -23.20
CA LEU A 14 18.76 31.54 -24.57
C LEU A 14 17.91 32.68 -25.08
N PRO A 15 18.04 33.08 -26.37
CA PRO A 15 17.18 34.08 -26.96
C PRO A 15 15.78 33.52 -27.20
N THR A 16 14.74 34.27 -26.85
CA THR A 16 13.31 33.92 -27.09
C THR A 16 12.88 34.29 -28.50
N ILE A 17 13.44 33.63 -29.51
CA ILE A 17 13.08 33.85 -30.93
C ILE A 17 12.05 32.85 -31.48
N LYS A 18 11.60 31.90 -30.65
CA LYS A 18 10.65 30.84 -31.01
C LYS A 18 9.59 30.66 -29.91
N GLU A 19 8.46 30.06 -30.27
CA GLU A 19 7.40 29.70 -29.31
C GLU A 19 7.86 28.75 -28.20
N ALA A 20 8.92 27.95 -28.46
CA ALA A 20 9.53 27.04 -27.47
C ALA A 20 11.06 27.10 -27.59
N VAL A 21 11.73 27.10 -26.45
CA VAL A 21 13.19 27.08 -26.34
C VAL A 21 13.57 25.87 -25.46
N CYS A 22 14.61 25.13 -25.86
CA CYS A 22 15.13 24.00 -25.13
C CYS A 22 16.54 24.30 -24.64
N ALA A 23 16.84 23.98 -23.39
CA ALA A 23 18.19 24.02 -22.81
C ALA A 23 18.56 22.62 -22.29
N GLU A 24 19.81 22.24 -22.55
CA GLU A 24 20.40 21.03 -21.98
C GLU A 24 21.43 21.42 -20.91
N ILE A 25 21.32 20.84 -19.75
CA ILE A 25 22.24 21.07 -18.64
C ILE A 25 22.88 19.74 -18.24
N PRO A 26 24.17 19.51 -18.57
CA PRO A 26 24.87 18.32 -18.19
C PRO A 26 25.14 18.29 -16.67
N VAL A 27 24.88 17.16 -16.02
CA VAL A 27 25.18 16.95 -14.61
C VAL A 27 26.19 15.81 -14.49
N ALA A 28 27.42 16.14 -14.12
CA ALA A 28 28.45 15.15 -13.86
C ALA A 28 28.24 14.50 -12.48
N ASN A 29 28.29 13.16 -12.42
CA ASN A 29 28.09 12.37 -11.20
C ASN A 29 26.79 12.75 -10.46
N PRO A 30 25.62 12.54 -11.06
CA PRO A 30 24.35 12.92 -10.46
C PRO A 30 24.07 12.14 -9.17
N MET A 31 23.54 12.84 -8.16
CA MET A 31 22.90 12.19 -7.01
C MET A 31 21.55 11.68 -7.46
N LEU A 32 21.38 10.34 -7.49
CA LEU A 32 20.15 9.72 -7.98
C LEU A 32 19.06 9.70 -6.91
N TRP A 33 17.85 10.02 -7.33
CA TRP A 33 16.64 9.87 -6.53
C TRP A 33 16.24 8.38 -6.46
N TRP A 34 15.85 7.92 -5.27
CA TRP A 34 15.40 6.57 -5.00
C TRP A 34 14.05 6.59 -4.31
N CYS A 35 13.26 5.52 -4.48
CA CYS A 35 12.07 5.35 -3.67
C CYS A 35 12.39 5.06 -2.20
N ASN A 36 11.40 5.25 -1.35
CA ASN A 36 11.49 5.00 0.09
C ASN A 36 12.02 3.59 0.35
N GLY A 37 12.99 3.48 1.25
CA GLY A 37 13.61 2.23 1.65
C GLY A 37 14.83 1.79 0.83
N LEU A 38 15.09 2.35 -0.37
CA LEU A 38 16.24 1.98 -1.21
C LEU A 38 17.35 3.03 -1.29
N GLY A 39 17.07 4.26 -0.89
CA GLY A 39 18.09 5.32 -0.92
C GLY A 39 17.53 6.68 -0.58
N GLY A 40 18.32 7.73 -0.83
CA GLY A 40 17.92 9.11 -0.58
C GLY A 40 17.08 9.72 -1.70
N GLN A 41 16.43 10.85 -1.39
CA GLN A 41 15.58 11.61 -2.32
C GLN A 41 16.20 12.99 -2.64
N PRO A 42 17.40 13.04 -3.26
CA PRO A 42 18.03 14.30 -3.61
C PRO A 42 17.24 15.03 -4.70
N LEU A 43 16.84 16.28 -4.44
CA LEU A 43 16.09 17.12 -5.37
C LEU A 43 16.93 18.31 -5.82
N TYR A 44 17.07 18.45 -7.12
CA TYR A 44 17.74 19.57 -7.79
C TYR A 44 16.76 20.72 -7.96
N GLN A 45 17.21 21.95 -7.76
CA GLN A 45 16.38 23.15 -7.94
C GLN A 45 16.65 23.75 -9.33
N VAL A 46 15.61 23.85 -10.14
CA VAL A 46 15.66 24.45 -11.47
C VAL A 46 14.82 25.71 -11.47
N GLN A 47 15.43 26.85 -11.72
CA GLN A 47 14.76 28.12 -11.89
C GLN A 47 14.77 28.50 -13.38
N VAL A 48 13.59 28.79 -13.93
CA VAL A 48 13.41 29.30 -15.29
C VAL A 48 12.87 30.72 -15.19
N SER A 49 13.59 31.68 -15.75
CA SER A 49 13.20 33.09 -15.71
C SER A 49 13.09 33.67 -17.11
N LEU A 50 12.01 34.41 -17.36
CA LEU A 50 11.84 35.24 -18.55
C LEU A 50 12.42 36.63 -18.25
N LEU A 51 13.35 37.09 -19.09
CA LEU A 51 14.01 38.39 -18.93
C LEU A 51 13.62 39.35 -20.08
N ASP A 52 13.56 40.62 -19.77
CA ASP A 52 13.50 41.68 -20.79
C ASP A 52 14.88 41.97 -21.39
N ASP A 53 14.95 42.87 -22.36
CA ASP A 53 16.19 43.30 -23.02
C ASP A 53 17.17 43.98 -22.06
N ASN A 54 16.72 44.45 -20.90
CA ASN A 54 17.52 45.05 -19.83
C ASN A 54 17.96 44.06 -18.75
N GLN A 55 17.71 42.73 -18.95
CA GLN A 55 17.96 41.66 -18.01
C GLN A 55 17.09 41.73 -16.75
N CYS A 56 15.97 42.43 -16.75
CA CYS A 56 15.00 42.44 -15.68
C CYS A 56 14.10 41.20 -15.77
N VAL A 57 13.87 40.53 -14.63
CA VAL A 57 12.97 39.37 -14.57
C VAL A 57 11.53 39.83 -14.78
N LEU A 58 10.89 39.31 -15.82
CA LEU A 58 9.46 39.53 -16.12
C LEU A 58 8.59 38.47 -15.47
N ASP A 59 9.04 37.21 -15.47
CA ASP A 59 8.36 36.06 -14.84
C ASP A 59 9.40 35.01 -14.45
N SER A 60 9.07 34.17 -13.45
CA SER A 60 9.95 33.12 -13.01
C SER A 60 9.16 31.93 -12.46
N LYS A 61 9.61 30.71 -12.80
CA LYS A 61 9.12 29.45 -12.22
C LYS A 61 10.26 28.65 -11.65
N GLU A 62 9.98 27.97 -10.53
CA GLU A 62 10.92 27.06 -9.87
C GLU A 62 10.37 25.64 -9.86
N TYR A 63 11.25 24.68 -10.07
CA TYR A 63 10.93 23.26 -10.07
C TYR A 63 11.94 22.51 -9.20
N SER A 64 11.43 21.56 -8.42
CA SER A 64 12.25 20.55 -7.76
C SER A 64 12.22 19.29 -8.60
N ILE A 65 13.38 18.78 -9.03
CA ILE A 65 13.46 17.59 -9.88
C ILE A 65 14.41 16.56 -9.25
N GLY A 66 14.03 15.30 -9.27
CA GLY A 66 14.90 14.18 -8.93
C GLY A 66 15.47 13.52 -10.19
N LEU A 67 16.78 13.30 -10.22
CA LEU A 67 17.43 12.62 -11.34
C LEU A 67 17.34 11.11 -11.10
N ARG A 68 16.66 10.40 -11.99
CA ARG A 68 16.46 8.95 -11.91
C ARG A 68 16.07 8.36 -13.27
N GLU A 69 16.22 7.06 -13.42
CA GLU A 69 15.54 6.27 -14.43
C GLU A 69 14.39 5.52 -13.73
N LEU A 70 13.15 5.68 -14.19
CA LEU A 70 11.98 5.00 -13.62
C LEU A 70 11.06 4.57 -14.74
N THR A 71 10.78 3.29 -14.82
CA THR A 71 9.91 2.70 -15.85
C THR A 71 9.24 1.44 -15.32
N VAL A 72 8.36 0.84 -16.14
CA VAL A 72 7.74 -0.45 -15.89
C VAL A 72 8.29 -1.46 -16.90
N SER A 73 8.77 -2.59 -16.42
CA SER A 73 9.17 -3.71 -17.26
C SER A 73 8.00 -4.65 -17.51
N THR A 74 7.75 -4.94 -18.79
CA THR A 74 6.75 -5.91 -19.25
C THR A 74 7.39 -7.02 -20.06
N LYS A 75 8.66 -7.33 -19.77
CA LYS A 75 9.44 -8.34 -20.49
C LYS A 75 8.89 -9.74 -20.26
N LYS A 76 9.04 -10.59 -21.27
CA LYS A 76 8.66 -11.99 -21.18
C LYS A 76 9.64 -12.76 -20.30
N ASP A 77 9.12 -13.60 -19.41
CA ASP A 77 9.87 -14.52 -18.56
C ASP A 77 9.26 -15.94 -18.58
N GLU A 78 9.60 -16.78 -17.60
CA GLU A 78 9.11 -18.15 -17.49
C GLU A 78 7.62 -18.27 -17.12
N TRP A 79 7.03 -17.23 -16.52
CA TRP A 79 5.62 -17.22 -16.11
C TRP A 79 4.69 -16.45 -17.05
N GLY A 80 5.25 -15.66 -17.97
CA GLY A 80 4.48 -14.84 -18.91
C GLY A 80 5.16 -13.53 -19.23
N ASN A 81 4.49 -12.39 -18.97
CA ASN A 81 5.09 -11.06 -19.06
C ASN A 81 5.14 -10.44 -17.67
N GLU A 82 6.34 -10.07 -17.22
CA GLU A 82 6.49 -9.39 -15.93
C GLU A 82 5.74 -8.05 -15.92
N PHE A 83 5.37 -7.60 -14.74
CA PHE A 83 4.90 -6.24 -14.51
C PHE A 83 5.60 -5.72 -13.25
N ALA A 84 6.71 -5.00 -13.44
CA ALA A 84 7.58 -4.59 -12.36
C ALA A 84 8.10 -3.17 -12.57
N PHE A 85 8.05 -2.35 -11.53
CA PHE A 85 8.72 -1.06 -11.55
C PHE A 85 10.23 -1.24 -11.46
N VAL A 86 10.94 -0.48 -12.31
CA VAL A 86 12.40 -0.51 -12.38
C VAL A 86 12.91 0.90 -12.13
N ILE A 87 13.63 1.09 -11.03
CA ILE A 87 14.25 2.36 -10.67
C ILE A 87 15.78 2.23 -10.73
N ASN A 88 16.44 3.10 -11.49
CA ASN A 88 17.89 3.11 -11.66
C ASN A 88 18.47 1.73 -11.98
N GLY A 89 17.76 0.96 -12.79
CA GLY A 89 18.13 -0.40 -13.20
C GLY A 89 17.74 -1.51 -12.21
N ILE A 90 17.13 -1.19 -11.07
CA ILE A 90 16.75 -2.16 -10.03
C ILE A 90 15.25 -2.46 -10.11
N HIS A 91 14.88 -3.73 -10.22
CA HIS A 91 13.50 -4.20 -10.11
C HIS A 91 13.08 -4.19 -8.63
N ILE A 92 12.06 -3.43 -8.30
CA ILE A 92 11.55 -3.29 -6.92
C ILE A 92 10.25 -4.07 -6.74
N PHE A 93 10.02 -4.57 -5.55
CA PHE A 93 8.70 -4.99 -5.13
C PHE A 93 7.92 -3.76 -4.63
N SER A 94 6.84 -3.41 -5.35
CA SER A 94 6.02 -2.25 -5.00
C SER A 94 5.09 -2.57 -3.83
N MET A 95 5.14 -1.73 -2.79
CA MET A 95 4.35 -1.87 -1.56
C MET A 95 3.66 -0.56 -1.24
N GLY A 96 2.37 -0.61 -0.94
CA GLY A 96 1.60 0.58 -0.60
C GLY A 96 0.11 0.39 -0.70
N ALA A 97 -0.59 1.46 -1.07
CA ALA A 97 -2.04 1.46 -1.13
C ALA A 97 -2.59 2.45 -2.16
N ASP A 98 -3.87 2.28 -2.49
CA ASP A 98 -4.62 3.18 -3.35
C ASP A 98 -5.02 4.45 -2.59
N TYR A 99 -4.70 5.60 -3.17
CA TYR A 99 -4.99 6.92 -2.64
C TYR A 99 -6.26 7.47 -3.29
N ILE A 100 -7.24 7.82 -2.45
CA ILE A 100 -8.49 8.46 -2.88
C ILE A 100 -8.47 9.95 -2.49
N PRO A 101 -9.41 10.77 -3.01
CA PRO A 101 -9.53 12.17 -2.56
C PRO A 101 -9.51 12.31 -1.04
N GLU A 102 -8.83 13.31 -0.54
CA GLU A 102 -8.60 13.53 0.90
C GLU A 102 -9.87 13.96 1.63
N ASP A 103 -10.80 14.58 0.92
CA ASP A 103 -12.10 15.02 1.42
C ASP A 103 -13.15 14.99 0.32
N CYS A 104 -14.41 14.75 0.64
CA CYS A 104 -15.52 14.87 -0.31
C CYS A 104 -15.88 16.34 -0.60
N ILE A 105 -15.39 17.29 0.19
CA ILE A 105 -15.54 18.74 0.00
C ILE A 105 -14.17 19.34 -0.33
N TYR A 106 -13.84 19.41 -1.61
CA TYR A 106 -12.52 19.85 -2.10
C TYR A 106 -11.92 21.07 -1.39
N PRO A 107 -12.65 22.17 -1.12
CA PRO A 107 -12.11 23.34 -0.40
C PRO A 107 -11.71 23.10 1.06
N TRP A 108 -12.04 21.94 1.64
CA TRP A 108 -11.65 21.58 3.00
C TRP A 108 -10.31 20.86 3.08
N ILE A 109 -9.74 20.53 1.93
CA ILE A 109 -8.42 19.89 1.87
C ILE A 109 -7.37 20.92 2.24
N THR A 110 -6.56 20.60 3.24
CA THR A 110 -5.46 21.43 3.68
C THR A 110 -4.12 20.79 3.38
N LYS A 111 -3.08 21.62 3.27
CA LYS A 111 -1.71 21.16 3.08
C LYS A 111 -1.26 20.23 4.21
N GLU A 112 -1.61 20.56 5.44
CA GLU A 112 -1.27 19.79 6.65
C GLU A 112 -1.90 18.40 6.61
N ARG A 113 -3.13 18.27 6.08
CA ARG A 113 -3.80 16.99 5.91
C ARG A 113 -3.05 16.11 4.88
N ILE A 114 -2.70 16.68 3.75
CA ILE A 114 -1.92 15.96 2.72
C ILE A 114 -0.56 15.53 3.30
N GLU A 115 0.14 16.44 3.97
CA GLU A 115 1.44 16.14 4.59
C GLU A 115 1.34 15.01 5.63
N ALA A 116 0.31 15.01 6.46
CA ALA A 116 0.08 13.97 7.44
C ALA A 116 -0.13 12.60 6.76
N LEU A 117 -0.90 12.54 5.67
CA LEU A 117 -1.13 11.32 4.90
C LEU A 117 0.18 10.81 4.26
N ILE A 118 0.89 11.65 3.53
CA ILE A 118 2.12 11.24 2.83
C ILE A 118 3.21 10.82 3.81
N ARG A 119 3.40 11.55 4.90
CA ARG A 119 4.33 11.18 5.96
C ARG A 119 3.96 9.85 6.60
N SER A 120 2.68 9.58 6.80
CA SER A 120 2.20 8.30 7.36
C SER A 120 2.46 7.13 6.41
N SER A 121 2.27 7.33 5.09
CA SER A 121 2.62 6.33 4.07
C SER A 121 4.10 5.95 4.13
N ALA A 122 4.99 6.95 4.14
CA ALA A 122 6.43 6.71 4.21
C ALA A 122 6.84 6.01 5.52
N LYS A 123 6.24 6.39 6.66
CA LYS A 123 6.47 5.74 7.97
C LYS A 123 5.96 4.30 8.04
N ALA A 124 4.96 3.95 7.23
CA ALA A 124 4.48 2.58 7.08
C ALA A 124 5.30 1.76 6.06
N ASN A 125 6.48 2.25 5.67
CA ASN A 125 7.39 1.61 4.72
C ASN A 125 6.82 1.46 3.30
N TYR A 126 5.81 2.24 2.91
CA TYR A 126 5.35 2.26 1.53
C TYR A 126 6.40 2.88 0.63
N ASN A 127 6.55 2.32 -0.56
CA ASN A 127 7.36 2.88 -1.63
C ASN A 127 6.50 3.34 -2.82
N MET A 128 5.17 3.13 -2.76
CA MET A 128 4.24 3.47 -3.83
C MET A 128 2.87 3.90 -3.29
N LEU A 129 2.24 4.85 -4.00
CA LEU A 129 0.82 5.18 -3.88
C LEU A 129 0.21 5.20 -5.28
N ARG A 130 -0.98 4.63 -5.44
CA ARG A 130 -1.78 4.78 -6.66
C ARG A 130 -2.86 5.82 -6.45
N VAL A 131 -2.83 6.89 -7.24
CA VAL A 131 -3.91 7.88 -7.30
C VAL A 131 -5.04 7.31 -8.16
N TRP A 132 -6.12 6.90 -7.50
CA TRP A 132 -7.26 6.23 -8.13
C TRP A 132 -8.05 7.16 -9.06
N GLY A 133 -8.41 6.64 -10.25
CA GLY A 133 -9.09 7.38 -11.32
C GLY A 133 -10.54 7.77 -11.06
N GLY A 134 -11.15 7.33 -9.95
CA GLY A 134 -12.50 7.74 -9.54
C GLY A 134 -12.55 9.02 -8.71
N GLY A 135 -11.46 9.76 -8.63
CA GLY A 135 -11.34 10.99 -7.87
C GLY A 135 -11.06 12.22 -8.73
N TYR A 136 -10.04 12.95 -8.37
CA TYR A 136 -9.48 14.09 -9.10
C TYR A 136 -7.95 14.10 -8.93
N TYR A 137 -7.25 14.83 -9.79
CA TYR A 137 -5.81 14.99 -9.67
C TYR A 137 -5.47 15.75 -8.38
N PRO A 138 -4.67 15.19 -7.47
CA PRO A 138 -4.23 15.89 -6.27
C PRO A 138 -3.53 17.23 -6.56
N SER A 139 -3.41 18.07 -5.54
CA SER A 139 -2.66 19.32 -5.62
C SER A 139 -1.16 19.07 -5.79
N ASP A 140 -0.41 20.07 -6.26
CA ASP A 140 1.05 19.98 -6.42
C ASP A 140 1.73 19.60 -5.10
N THR A 141 1.17 20.02 -3.96
CA THR A 141 1.68 19.62 -2.62
C THR A 141 1.78 18.10 -2.44
N PHE A 142 0.82 17.33 -2.97
CA PHE A 142 0.87 15.87 -2.90
C PHE A 142 2.10 15.31 -3.62
N TYR A 143 2.33 15.76 -4.85
CA TYR A 143 3.46 15.27 -5.66
C TYR A 143 4.81 15.76 -5.13
N ASP A 144 4.90 17.02 -4.68
CA ASP A 144 6.09 17.56 -4.03
C ASP A 144 6.49 16.73 -2.80
N LEU A 145 5.51 16.31 -2.01
CA LEU A 145 5.74 15.46 -0.84
C LEU A 145 6.10 14.02 -1.25
N CYS A 146 5.47 13.45 -2.28
CA CYS A 146 5.86 12.15 -2.80
C CYS A 146 7.32 12.16 -3.30
N ASP A 147 7.75 13.24 -3.96
CA ASP A 147 9.16 13.43 -4.36
C ASP A 147 10.08 13.47 -3.15
N GLN A 148 9.70 14.16 -2.07
CA GLN A 148 10.50 14.31 -0.85
C GLN A 148 10.58 13.03 -0.02
N TYR A 149 9.51 12.24 0.02
CA TYR A 149 9.41 11.02 0.82
C TYR A 149 9.73 9.73 0.05
N GLY A 150 9.98 9.82 -1.26
CA GLY A 150 10.33 8.66 -2.07
C GLY A 150 9.15 7.75 -2.40
N LEU A 151 7.94 8.28 -2.51
CA LEU A 151 6.76 7.49 -2.85
C LEU A 151 6.54 7.53 -4.36
N ILE A 152 6.69 6.40 -5.05
CA ILE A 152 6.37 6.30 -6.47
C ILE A 152 4.87 6.50 -6.64
N VAL A 153 4.47 7.34 -7.59
CA VAL A 153 3.07 7.61 -7.91
C VAL A 153 2.67 6.85 -9.17
N TRP A 154 1.75 5.92 -9.01
CA TRP A 154 0.94 5.38 -10.09
C TRP A 154 -0.23 6.35 -10.30
N GLN A 155 -0.25 7.06 -11.42
CA GLN A 155 -1.27 8.08 -11.68
C GLN A 155 -2.32 7.57 -12.67
N ASP A 156 -3.53 7.31 -12.19
CA ASP A 156 -4.66 7.13 -13.10
C ASP A 156 -5.08 8.48 -13.70
N LEU A 157 -5.46 8.48 -14.97
CA LEU A 157 -6.30 9.51 -15.54
C LEU A 157 -7.72 9.36 -14.96
N MET A 158 -8.46 10.48 -14.85
CA MET A 158 -9.70 10.53 -14.06
C MET A 158 -10.90 9.89 -14.77
N TYR A 159 -10.77 8.58 -15.06
CA TYR A 159 -11.82 7.72 -15.61
C TYR A 159 -11.94 6.45 -14.79
N ALA A 160 -13.15 6.11 -14.35
CA ALA A 160 -13.35 4.92 -13.51
C ALA A 160 -14.75 4.33 -13.69
N CYS A 161 -14.83 2.99 -13.69
CA CYS A 161 -16.05 2.20 -13.45
C CYS A 161 -17.27 2.61 -14.30
N ASN A 162 -17.06 3.19 -15.48
CA ASN A 162 -18.14 3.71 -16.35
C ASN A 162 -17.83 3.47 -17.82
N VAL A 163 -18.79 3.80 -18.68
CA VAL A 163 -18.68 3.75 -20.14
C VAL A 163 -18.79 5.17 -20.67
N TYR A 164 -17.93 5.55 -21.60
CA TYR A 164 -17.84 6.89 -22.15
C TYR A 164 -18.14 6.91 -23.65
N ASP A 165 -19.07 7.78 -24.09
CA ASP A 165 -19.31 8.07 -25.50
C ASP A 165 -18.17 8.96 -26.03
N PHE A 166 -17.51 8.54 -27.09
CA PHE A 166 -16.38 9.27 -27.68
C PHE A 166 -16.85 10.24 -28.77
N THR A 167 -17.45 11.35 -28.34
CA THR A 167 -17.86 12.44 -29.23
C THR A 167 -16.69 13.39 -29.55
N GLU A 168 -16.81 14.20 -30.63
CA GLU A 168 -15.77 15.19 -30.96
C GLU A 168 -15.55 16.23 -29.86
N GLU A 169 -16.62 16.64 -29.18
CA GLU A 169 -16.53 17.57 -28.04
C GLU A 169 -15.82 16.94 -26.85
N PHE A 170 -16.17 15.69 -26.53
CA PHE A 170 -15.51 14.94 -25.47
C PHE A 170 -14.04 14.70 -25.78
N GLU A 171 -13.69 14.32 -27.04
CA GLU A 171 -12.29 14.17 -27.46
C GLU A 171 -11.47 15.44 -27.24
N LYS A 172 -12.00 16.61 -27.65
CA LYS A 172 -11.30 17.89 -27.44
C LYS A 172 -11.06 18.17 -25.96
N ASN A 173 -12.06 17.90 -25.12
CA ASN A 173 -11.98 18.14 -23.68
C ASN A 173 -10.94 17.22 -23.01
N ILE A 174 -10.99 15.92 -23.26
CA ILE A 174 -10.07 14.95 -22.64
C ILE A 174 -8.62 15.13 -23.11
N ARG A 175 -8.41 15.55 -24.38
CA ARG A 175 -7.07 15.91 -24.86
C ARG A 175 -6.50 17.09 -24.07
N GLN A 176 -7.29 18.16 -23.90
CA GLN A 176 -6.83 19.34 -23.19
C GLN A 176 -6.58 19.03 -21.71
N GLU A 177 -7.49 18.31 -21.05
CA GLU A 177 -7.31 17.87 -19.66
C GLU A 177 -6.01 17.06 -19.47
N THR A 178 -5.76 16.13 -20.40
CA THR A 178 -4.54 15.30 -20.36
C THR A 178 -3.29 16.14 -20.57
N ILE A 179 -3.29 17.05 -21.57
CA ILE A 179 -2.17 17.96 -21.82
C ILE A 179 -1.84 18.78 -20.57
N ASP A 180 -2.86 19.39 -19.97
CA ASP A 180 -2.68 20.29 -18.83
C ASP A 180 -2.11 19.54 -17.62
N ASN A 181 -2.65 18.36 -17.31
CA ASN A 181 -2.18 17.58 -16.15
C ASN A 181 -0.84 16.90 -16.41
N VAL A 182 -0.57 16.37 -17.60
CA VAL A 182 0.73 15.80 -17.93
C VAL A 182 1.83 16.88 -17.86
N ARG A 183 1.60 18.05 -18.42
CA ARG A 183 2.56 19.19 -18.31
C ARG A 183 2.79 19.64 -16.90
N ARG A 184 1.76 19.61 -16.05
CA ARG A 184 1.85 19.95 -14.64
C ARG A 184 2.70 18.95 -13.86
N LEU A 185 2.59 17.65 -14.16
CA LEU A 185 3.08 16.57 -13.31
C LEU A 185 4.35 15.88 -13.82
N ARG A 186 4.67 15.92 -15.10
CA ARG A 186 5.77 15.16 -15.73
C ARG A 186 7.17 15.43 -15.19
N HIS A 187 7.36 16.51 -14.42
CA HIS A 187 8.66 16.86 -13.84
C HIS A 187 8.91 16.21 -12.47
N HIS A 188 7.87 15.64 -11.84
CA HIS A 188 7.99 15.01 -10.53
C HIS A 188 8.80 13.72 -10.59
N ALA A 189 9.76 13.59 -9.67
CA ALA A 189 10.59 12.39 -9.56
C ALA A 189 9.78 11.15 -9.19
N SER A 190 8.75 11.34 -8.41
CA SER A 190 7.83 10.28 -7.94
C SER A 190 6.96 9.69 -9.05
N LEU A 191 6.69 10.41 -10.14
CA LEU A 191 5.79 9.93 -11.19
C LEU A 191 6.34 8.66 -11.87
N GLY A 192 5.66 7.52 -11.66
CA GLY A 192 6.10 6.20 -12.13
C GLY A 192 5.40 5.70 -13.39
N LEU A 193 4.08 5.92 -13.49
CA LEU A 193 3.33 5.58 -14.69
C LEU A 193 2.06 6.42 -14.82
N TRP A 194 1.57 6.53 -16.06
CA TRP A 194 0.25 7.04 -16.42
C TRP A 194 -0.66 5.84 -16.71
N CYS A 195 -1.79 5.73 -16.01
CA CYS A 195 -2.79 4.69 -16.28
C CYS A 195 -4.05 5.32 -16.90
N GLY A 196 -4.54 4.73 -17.97
CA GLY A 196 -5.66 5.28 -18.72
C GLY A 196 -6.96 5.36 -17.95
N ASN A 197 -7.28 4.33 -17.16
CA ASN A 197 -8.52 4.27 -16.39
C ASN A 197 -8.49 3.21 -15.29
N ASN A 198 -9.49 3.27 -14.39
CA ASN A 198 -9.79 2.24 -13.42
C ASN A 198 -10.94 1.34 -13.88
N GLU A 199 -10.67 0.06 -14.04
CA GLU A 199 -11.63 -1.07 -14.18
C GLU A 199 -12.52 -1.07 -15.43
N LEU A 200 -12.28 -0.24 -16.45
CA LEU A 200 -13.15 -0.26 -17.62
C LEU A 200 -13.04 -1.55 -18.44
N GLU A 201 -11.83 -2.14 -18.56
CA GLU A 201 -11.68 -3.42 -19.26
C GLU A 201 -12.37 -4.56 -18.53
N SER A 202 -12.13 -4.71 -17.23
CA SER A 202 -12.79 -5.74 -16.41
C SER A 202 -14.30 -5.54 -16.30
N ALA A 203 -14.77 -4.30 -16.30
CA ALA A 203 -16.21 -4.02 -16.30
C ALA A 203 -16.90 -4.56 -17.55
N TRP A 204 -16.27 -4.45 -18.72
CA TRP A 204 -16.77 -5.05 -19.95
C TRP A 204 -16.78 -6.60 -19.91
N ASP A 205 -15.84 -7.20 -19.23
CA ASP A 205 -15.72 -8.66 -19.15
C ASP A 205 -16.57 -9.27 -18.04
N HIS A 206 -16.66 -8.63 -16.87
CA HIS A 206 -17.23 -9.26 -15.67
C HIS A 206 -18.51 -8.59 -15.13
N TRP A 207 -18.79 -7.30 -15.46
CA TRP A 207 -19.91 -6.58 -14.82
C TRP A 207 -21.20 -6.57 -15.66
N GLY A 208 -21.27 -7.33 -16.75
CA GLY A 208 -22.44 -7.39 -17.62
C GLY A 208 -22.67 -6.14 -18.47
N ILE A 209 -21.68 -5.25 -18.60
CA ILE A 209 -21.77 -4.08 -19.48
C ILE A 209 -22.01 -4.51 -20.93
N SER A 210 -21.37 -5.58 -21.37
CA SER A 210 -21.55 -6.17 -22.70
C SER A 210 -22.99 -6.60 -23.00
N GLU A 211 -23.83 -6.84 -21.97
CA GLU A 211 -25.23 -7.24 -22.12
C GLU A 211 -26.17 -6.03 -22.20
N THR A 212 -25.77 -4.90 -21.63
CA THR A 212 -26.62 -3.72 -21.44
C THR A 212 -26.24 -2.54 -22.33
N HIS A 213 -25.04 -2.53 -22.91
CA HIS A 213 -24.51 -1.42 -23.71
C HIS A 213 -24.18 -1.84 -25.14
N SER A 214 -24.16 -0.87 -26.06
CA SER A 214 -23.81 -1.10 -27.46
C SER A 214 -22.34 -1.54 -27.60
N PRO A 215 -22.05 -2.58 -28.42
CA PRO A 215 -20.66 -2.96 -28.74
C PRO A 215 -19.84 -1.83 -29.37
N LEU A 216 -20.45 -0.79 -29.94
CA LEU A 216 -19.75 0.38 -30.49
C LEU A 216 -18.94 1.10 -29.42
N LEU A 217 -19.38 1.10 -28.17
CA LEU A 217 -18.68 1.71 -27.04
C LEU A 217 -17.34 1.02 -26.71
N LYS A 218 -17.14 -0.26 -27.09
CA LYS A 218 -15.80 -0.87 -27.09
C LYS A 218 -14.86 -0.19 -28.08
N GLY A 219 -15.38 0.21 -29.24
CA GLY A 219 -14.62 1.00 -30.21
C GLY A 219 -14.25 2.39 -29.67
N ASP A 220 -15.16 3.01 -28.93
CA ASP A 220 -14.91 4.29 -28.26
C ASP A 220 -13.88 4.17 -27.15
N TYR A 221 -13.94 3.10 -26.35
CA TYR A 221 -12.90 2.77 -25.36
C TYR A 221 -11.50 2.67 -26.01
N ILE A 222 -11.37 1.86 -27.08
CA ILE A 222 -10.09 1.69 -27.77
C ILE A 222 -9.57 3.02 -28.32
N LYS A 223 -10.43 3.84 -28.93
CA LYS A 223 -10.04 5.17 -29.41
C LYS A 223 -9.53 6.04 -28.27
N GLN A 224 -10.22 6.06 -27.13
CA GLN A 224 -9.86 6.88 -25.99
C GLN A 224 -8.58 6.40 -25.32
N PHE A 225 -8.56 5.16 -24.82
CA PHE A 225 -7.53 4.67 -23.89
C PHE A 225 -6.33 4.01 -24.56
N GLU A 226 -6.48 3.56 -25.82
CA GLU A 226 -5.42 2.85 -26.53
C GLU A 226 -4.88 3.63 -27.74
N TYR A 227 -5.53 4.73 -28.12
CA TYR A 227 -5.06 5.57 -29.24
C TYR A 227 -4.89 7.05 -28.86
N VAL A 228 -5.95 7.72 -28.38
CA VAL A 228 -5.91 9.18 -28.16
C VAL A 228 -5.08 9.54 -26.95
N LEU A 229 -5.40 8.98 -25.77
CA LEU A 229 -4.72 9.31 -24.52
C LEU A 229 -3.25 8.90 -24.51
N PRO A 230 -2.85 7.67 -24.94
CA PRO A 230 -1.44 7.31 -24.99
C PRO A 230 -0.65 8.19 -25.98
N LYS A 231 -1.27 8.61 -27.09
CA LYS A 231 -0.61 9.51 -28.04
C LYS A 231 -0.37 10.89 -27.42
N VAL A 232 -1.39 11.48 -26.80
CA VAL A 232 -1.27 12.78 -26.11
C VAL A 232 -0.26 12.70 -24.98
N THR A 233 -0.34 11.67 -24.15
CA THR A 233 0.60 11.47 -23.05
C THR A 233 2.04 11.37 -23.55
N LYS A 234 2.29 10.59 -24.60
CA LYS A 234 3.63 10.41 -25.17
C LYS A 234 4.16 11.69 -25.84
N GLU A 235 3.30 12.50 -26.44
CA GLU A 235 3.67 13.80 -27.04
C GLU A 235 4.09 14.79 -25.95
N GLU A 236 3.45 14.76 -24.77
CA GLU A 236 3.73 15.67 -23.67
C GLU A 236 4.76 15.12 -22.67
N ASP A 237 4.82 13.79 -22.48
CA ASP A 237 5.76 13.08 -21.62
C ASP A 237 6.23 11.78 -22.27
N SER A 238 7.35 11.84 -22.96
CA SER A 238 7.93 10.68 -23.67
C SER A 238 8.61 9.67 -22.75
N ASN A 239 8.84 10.01 -21.49
CA ASN A 239 9.68 9.24 -20.58
C ASN A 239 8.89 8.35 -19.62
N THR A 240 7.69 8.75 -19.24
CA THR A 240 6.85 7.98 -18.30
C THR A 240 6.06 6.92 -19.05
N PHE A 241 6.02 5.72 -18.48
CA PHE A 241 5.29 4.58 -19.04
C PHE A 241 3.77 4.84 -19.01
N TYR A 242 3.08 4.46 -20.09
CA TYR A 242 1.61 4.50 -20.17
C TYR A 242 1.02 3.10 -20.13
N TRP A 243 0.00 2.89 -19.28
CA TRP A 243 -0.76 1.65 -19.15
C TRP A 243 -2.24 1.90 -19.46
N PRO A 244 -2.93 1.09 -20.28
CA PRO A 244 -4.26 1.46 -20.80
C PRO A 244 -5.36 1.43 -19.77
N SER A 245 -5.33 0.51 -18.82
CA SER A 245 -6.33 0.31 -17.76
C SER A 245 -5.69 -0.35 -16.54
N SER A 246 -6.29 -0.25 -15.39
CA SER A 246 -6.00 -1.08 -14.22
C SER A 246 -7.32 -1.70 -13.73
N PRO A 247 -7.46 -3.06 -13.74
CA PRO A 247 -6.44 -4.00 -14.24
C PRO A 247 -6.42 -4.08 -15.76
N SER A 248 -5.29 -4.58 -16.29
CA SER A 248 -5.14 -4.87 -17.71
C SER A 248 -4.03 -5.90 -17.95
N SER A 249 -4.12 -6.60 -19.08
CA SER A 249 -3.03 -7.45 -19.59
C SER A 249 -2.29 -6.81 -20.77
N GLY A 250 -2.47 -5.51 -21.00
CA GLY A 250 -1.86 -4.72 -22.05
C GLY A 250 -2.82 -4.14 -23.08
N GLY A 251 -4.14 -4.21 -22.81
CA GLY A 251 -5.18 -3.57 -23.61
C GLY A 251 -6.00 -4.53 -24.48
N CYS A 252 -6.89 -3.94 -25.27
CA CYS A 252 -7.77 -4.64 -26.23
C CYS A 252 -8.75 -5.65 -25.58
N PHE A 253 -9.06 -5.51 -24.31
CA PHE A 253 -9.93 -6.44 -23.56
C PHE A 253 -9.38 -7.91 -23.58
N ASP A 254 -8.05 -8.08 -23.71
CA ASP A 254 -7.42 -9.39 -23.73
C ASP A 254 -7.17 -9.90 -22.32
N LYS A 255 -8.19 -10.49 -21.69
CA LYS A 255 -8.15 -11.05 -20.34
C LYS A 255 -7.60 -10.03 -19.33
N PRO A 256 -8.35 -8.98 -18.97
CA PRO A 256 -7.84 -7.87 -18.16
C PRO A 256 -7.28 -8.29 -16.79
N ASP A 257 -7.69 -9.43 -16.25
CA ASP A 257 -7.20 -9.99 -14.97
C ASP A 257 -6.34 -11.26 -15.19
N ASP A 258 -5.52 -11.31 -16.24
CA ASP A 258 -4.62 -12.44 -16.49
C ASP A 258 -3.53 -12.52 -15.42
N HIS A 259 -3.41 -13.64 -14.74
CA HIS A 259 -2.43 -13.84 -13.66
C HIS A 259 -0.97 -13.81 -14.12
N ASP A 260 -0.72 -14.00 -15.41
CA ASP A 260 0.62 -14.13 -15.98
C ASP A 260 1.07 -12.88 -16.74
N ARG A 261 0.23 -11.83 -16.82
CA ARG A 261 0.52 -10.57 -17.53
C ARG A 261 -0.15 -9.37 -16.88
N GLY A 262 0.57 -8.25 -16.80
CA GLY A 262 0.01 -6.99 -16.34
C GLY A 262 -0.32 -6.96 -14.85
N ASP A 263 -1.35 -6.23 -14.51
CA ASP A 263 -1.82 -6.06 -13.14
C ASP A 263 -3.22 -6.67 -12.96
N CYS A 264 -3.56 -7.01 -11.71
CA CYS A 264 -4.83 -7.64 -11.35
C CYS A 264 -5.51 -6.91 -10.20
N HIS A 265 -6.84 -6.87 -10.23
CA HIS A 265 -7.70 -6.53 -9.11
C HIS A 265 -8.30 -7.82 -8.53
N TYR A 266 -8.02 -8.12 -7.25
CA TYR A 266 -8.47 -9.37 -6.66
C TYR A 266 -9.45 -9.17 -5.51
N TRP A 267 -10.72 -9.42 -5.80
CA TRP A 267 -11.82 -9.14 -4.89
C TRP A 267 -12.58 -10.36 -4.36
N ASP A 268 -12.19 -11.58 -4.71
CA ASP A 268 -12.92 -12.80 -4.32
C ASP A 268 -12.93 -13.02 -2.81
N VAL A 269 -11.89 -12.63 -2.09
CA VAL A 269 -11.88 -12.72 -0.63
C VAL A 269 -12.94 -11.78 -0.03
N TRP A 270 -13.04 -10.52 -0.47
CA TRP A 270 -14.04 -9.60 0.05
C TRP A 270 -15.41 -9.74 -0.63
N HIS A 271 -15.49 -9.55 -1.95
CA HIS A 271 -16.77 -9.60 -2.68
C HIS A 271 -17.30 -11.02 -2.81
N GLY A 272 -16.43 -11.99 -3.10
CA GLY A 272 -16.78 -13.41 -3.26
C GLY A 272 -16.89 -14.19 -1.96
N GLN A 273 -16.60 -13.58 -0.81
CA GLN A 273 -16.62 -14.22 0.53
C GLN A 273 -15.78 -15.52 0.59
N LYS A 274 -14.69 -15.58 -0.18
CA LYS A 274 -13.72 -16.69 -0.10
C LYS A 274 -12.91 -16.60 1.18
N PRO A 275 -12.43 -17.72 1.73
CA PRO A 275 -11.57 -17.71 2.92
C PRO A 275 -10.23 -17.00 2.62
N PHE A 276 -9.53 -16.49 3.64
CA PHE A 276 -8.22 -15.84 3.46
C PHE A 276 -7.18 -16.74 2.79
N SER A 277 -7.25 -18.06 3.02
CA SER A 277 -6.40 -19.03 2.34
C SER A 277 -6.53 -19.03 0.81
N GLU A 278 -7.55 -18.39 0.26
CA GLU A 278 -7.69 -18.25 -1.19
C GLU A 278 -6.57 -17.40 -1.79
N TYR A 279 -6.07 -16.39 -1.08
CA TYR A 279 -4.90 -15.60 -1.53
C TYR A 279 -3.70 -16.47 -1.90
N MET A 280 -3.47 -17.57 -1.15
CA MET A 280 -2.34 -18.49 -1.38
C MET A 280 -2.41 -19.27 -2.70
N LYS A 281 -3.56 -19.25 -3.38
CA LYS A 281 -3.76 -19.95 -4.66
C LYS A 281 -3.47 -19.06 -5.87
N HIS A 282 -3.28 -17.75 -5.65
CA HIS A 282 -3.14 -16.77 -6.71
C HIS A 282 -1.73 -16.17 -6.72
N TYR A 283 -1.09 -16.24 -7.89
CA TYR A 283 0.25 -15.76 -8.15
C TYR A 283 0.19 -14.74 -9.27
N PHE A 284 -0.18 -13.50 -8.95
CA PHE A 284 -0.26 -12.40 -9.91
C PHE A 284 1.13 -11.91 -10.31
N ARG A 285 1.21 -11.13 -11.41
CA ARG A 285 2.43 -10.38 -11.73
C ARG A 285 2.51 -9.11 -10.88
N PHE A 286 1.35 -8.50 -10.61
CA PHE A 286 1.16 -7.35 -9.74
C PHE A 286 -0.30 -7.33 -9.29
N CYS A 287 -0.55 -7.20 -7.99
CA CYS A 287 -1.90 -6.99 -7.48
C CYS A 287 -2.09 -5.51 -7.14
N SER A 288 -2.79 -4.79 -8.00
CA SER A 288 -2.98 -3.33 -7.90
C SER A 288 -4.23 -2.94 -7.12
N GLU A 289 -5.17 -3.88 -6.89
CA GLU A 289 -6.24 -3.75 -5.91
C GLU A 289 -6.59 -5.10 -5.28
N PHE A 290 -6.73 -5.09 -3.98
CA PHE A 290 -7.38 -6.10 -3.15
C PHE A 290 -7.69 -5.41 -1.82
N GLY A 291 -8.69 -5.86 -1.09
CA GLY A 291 -9.04 -5.10 0.09
C GLY A 291 -10.01 -5.82 1.02
N PHE A 292 -10.10 -5.30 2.23
CA PHE A 292 -11.01 -5.78 3.26
C PHE A 292 -11.51 -4.60 4.10
N GLN A 293 -12.80 -4.57 4.48
CA GLN A 293 -13.33 -3.46 5.28
C GLN A 293 -13.19 -3.66 6.77
N SER A 294 -13.08 -2.54 7.49
CA SER A 294 -13.27 -2.48 8.93
C SER A 294 -14.05 -1.23 9.35
N LEU A 295 -14.52 -1.23 10.58
CA LEU A 295 -15.10 -0.05 11.20
C LEU A 295 -13.97 0.94 11.59
N PRO A 296 -14.22 2.27 11.52
CA PRO A 296 -13.28 3.27 12.02
C PRO A 296 -13.23 3.23 13.56
N SER A 297 -12.29 3.96 14.17
CA SER A 297 -12.19 4.00 15.63
C SER A 297 -13.49 4.44 16.30
N ILE A 298 -13.71 4.04 17.55
CA ILE A 298 -14.89 4.46 18.31
C ILE A 298 -15.01 5.99 18.38
N LYS A 299 -13.89 6.71 18.48
CA LYS A 299 -13.86 8.18 18.50
C LYS A 299 -14.37 8.79 17.18
N THR A 300 -14.12 8.11 16.06
CA THR A 300 -14.67 8.51 14.76
C THR A 300 -16.17 8.19 14.69
N VAL A 301 -16.59 7.03 15.16
CA VAL A 301 -18.02 6.66 15.24
C VAL A 301 -18.80 7.66 16.09
N GLU A 302 -18.23 8.16 17.19
CA GLU A 302 -18.82 9.15 18.07
C GLU A 302 -19.07 10.52 17.41
N THR A 303 -18.34 10.86 16.35
CA THR A 303 -18.54 12.13 15.63
C THR A 303 -19.85 12.20 14.85
N PHE A 304 -20.44 11.04 14.48
CA PHE A 304 -21.66 10.98 13.70
C PHE A 304 -22.80 10.20 14.36
N THR A 305 -22.58 9.59 15.54
CA THR A 305 -23.61 8.83 16.27
C THR A 305 -23.93 9.45 17.61
N GLY A 306 -25.22 9.43 17.98
CA GLY A 306 -25.62 9.53 19.37
C GLY A 306 -25.48 8.16 20.06
N GLU A 307 -25.52 8.14 21.40
CA GLU A 307 -25.37 6.93 22.20
C GLU A 307 -26.35 5.80 21.79
N LYS A 308 -27.61 6.15 21.51
CA LYS A 308 -28.64 5.22 21.04
C LYS A 308 -28.38 4.62 19.65
N ASP A 309 -27.54 5.28 18.84
CA ASP A 309 -27.24 4.88 17.48
C ASP A 309 -25.95 4.03 17.39
N ARG A 310 -25.25 3.82 18.51
CA ARG A 310 -24.02 3.00 18.61
C ARG A 310 -24.35 1.51 18.55
N ASN A 311 -24.97 1.12 17.45
CA ASN A 311 -25.30 -0.24 17.09
C ASN A 311 -25.04 -0.43 15.60
N LEU A 312 -24.32 -1.49 15.22
CA LEU A 312 -23.90 -1.75 13.84
C LEU A 312 -25.05 -1.66 12.82
N PHE A 313 -26.26 -2.03 13.22
CA PHE A 313 -27.45 -2.02 12.39
C PHE A 313 -28.37 -0.82 12.67
N SER A 314 -27.89 0.20 13.35
CA SER A 314 -28.66 1.44 13.45
C SER A 314 -28.68 2.14 12.09
N ARG A 315 -29.77 2.89 11.84
CA ARG A 315 -29.91 3.64 10.58
C ARG A 315 -28.74 4.60 10.31
N VAL A 316 -28.14 5.18 11.36
CA VAL A 316 -27.01 6.07 11.24
C VAL A 316 -25.76 5.29 10.86
N MET A 317 -25.44 4.20 11.56
CA MET A 317 -24.28 3.36 11.23
C MET A 317 -24.39 2.77 9.82
N GLU A 318 -25.56 2.30 9.41
CA GLU A 318 -25.77 1.79 8.04
C GLU A 318 -25.65 2.89 6.98
N SER A 319 -26.00 4.16 7.29
CA SER A 319 -25.80 5.25 6.35
C SER A 319 -24.31 5.61 6.16
N HIS A 320 -23.47 5.29 7.14
CA HIS A 320 -22.00 5.39 7.09
C HIS A 320 -21.31 4.10 6.64
N GLN A 321 -22.04 3.24 5.93
CA GLN A 321 -21.55 2.04 5.23
C GLN A 321 -22.10 2.06 3.80
N LYS A 322 -21.21 2.25 2.81
CA LYS A 322 -21.64 2.40 1.40
C LYS A 322 -21.53 1.12 0.56
N ASN A 323 -20.89 0.09 1.09
CA ASN A 323 -20.84 -1.20 0.41
C ASN A 323 -22.02 -2.07 0.85
N PRO A 324 -22.89 -2.51 -0.07
CA PRO A 324 -24.02 -3.40 0.25
C PRO A 324 -23.56 -4.69 0.93
N ALA A 325 -24.28 -5.14 1.96
CA ALA A 325 -23.99 -6.33 2.76
C ALA A 325 -22.65 -6.34 3.52
N ALA A 326 -21.89 -5.24 3.53
CA ALA A 326 -20.55 -5.21 4.11
C ALA A 326 -20.53 -5.50 5.62
N ASN A 327 -21.49 -4.96 6.38
CA ASN A 327 -21.61 -5.26 7.80
C ASN A 327 -21.82 -6.76 8.04
N GLY A 328 -22.64 -7.42 7.20
CA GLY A 328 -22.82 -8.87 7.24
C GLY A 328 -21.57 -9.64 6.87
N LYS A 329 -20.79 -9.18 5.88
CA LYS A 329 -19.50 -9.78 5.51
C LYS A 329 -18.48 -9.70 6.64
N ILE A 330 -18.35 -8.54 7.30
CA ILE A 330 -17.49 -8.40 8.47
C ILE A 330 -17.85 -9.41 9.56
N LEU A 331 -19.14 -9.53 9.88
CA LEU A 331 -19.60 -10.50 10.88
C LEU A 331 -19.39 -11.95 10.45
N TYR A 332 -19.55 -12.27 9.17
CA TYR A 332 -19.23 -13.59 8.63
C TYR A 332 -17.77 -13.96 8.88
N TYR A 333 -16.81 -13.14 8.45
CA TYR A 333 -15.39 -13.41 8.64
C TYR A 333 -14.97 -13.38 10.12
N LEU A 334 -15.61 -12.53 10.94
CA LEU A 334 -15.42 -12.57 12.39
C LEU A 334 -15.82 -13.93 12.96
N SER A 335 -16.95 -14.50 12.51
CA SER A 335 -17.43 -15.80 12.99
C SER A 335 -16.47 -16.94 12.66
N GLU A 336 -15.71 -16.81 11.57
CA GLU A 336 -14.70 -17.80 11.19
C GLU A 336 -13.41 -17.71 12.04
N THR A 337 -13.07 -16.52 12.54
CA THR A 337 -11.75 -16.23 13.12
C THR A 337 -11.78 -15.97 14.62
N PHE A 338 -12.74 -15.20 15.12
CA PHE A 338 -12.80 -14.70 16.49
C PHE A 338 -14.06 -15.13 17.25
N ARG A 339 -14.01 -15.01 18.58
CA ARG A 339 -15.21 -15.13 19.42
C ARG A 339 -16.14 -13.95 19.17
N TYR A 340 -17.42 -14.13 19.46
CA TYR A 340 -18.42 -13.08 19.31
C TYR A 340 -18.06 -11.85 20.16
N PRO A 341 -18.03 -10.64 19.58
CA PRO A 341 -17.67 -9.41 20.30
C PRO A 341 -18.74 -9.08 21.36
N LYS A 342 -18.30 -8.61 22.53
CA LYS A 342 -19.18 -8.34 23.66
C LYS A 342 -19.93 -7.00 23.53
N ASP A 343 -19.38 -6.05 22.79
CA ASP A 343 -19.87 -4.68 22.59
C ASP A 343 -19.38 -4.11 21.26
N LEU A 344 -19.77 -2.87 20.94
CA LEU A 344 -19.38 -2.19 19.70
C LEU A 344 -17.86 -1.90 19.65
N GLU A 345 -17.23 -1.56 20.77
CA GLU A 345 -15.79 -1.28 20.82
C GLU A 345 -14.99 -2.56 20.50
N SER A 346 -15.40 -3.69 21.09
CA SER A 346 -14.81 -5.00 20.75
C SER A 346 -15.03 -5.37 19.28
N LEU A 347 -16.20 -5.06 18.72
CA LEU A 347 -16.48 -5.31 17.31
C LEU A 347 -15.59 -4.43 16.41
N ILE A 348 -15.41 -3.16 16.74
CA ILE A 348 -14.51 -2.24 16.02
C ILE A 348 -13.08 -2.81 16.03
N PHE A 349 -12.55 -3.11 17.21
CA PHE A 349 -11.21 -3.67 17.38
C PHE A 349 -11.03 -4.95 16.55
N LEU A 350 -11.91 -5.93 16.71
CA LEU A 350 -11.80 -7.19 15.98
C LEU A 350 -11.95 -7.02 14.47
N SER A 351 -12.80 -6.09 14.00
CA SER A 351 -12.94 -5.81 12.57
C SER A 351 -11.66 -5.23 11.99
N GLN A 352 -10.96 -4.37 12.74
CA GLN A 352 -9.68 -3.78 12.32
C GLN A 352 -8.54 -4.82 12.30
N ILE A 353 -8.48 -5.71 13.30
CA ILE A 353 -7.53 -6.83 13.31
C ILE A 353 -7.78 -7.75 12.12
N LEU A 354 -9.04 -8.09 11.85
CA LEU A 354 -9.43 -8.94 10.73
C LEU A 354 -9.02 -8.34 9.38
N GLN A 355 -9.22 -7.03 9.20
CA GLN A 355 -8.75 -6.30 8.03
C GLN A 355 -7.22 -6.39 7.89
N GLY A 356 -6.49 -6.09 8.96
CA GLY A 356 -5.04 -6.14 8.96
C GLY A 356 -4.49 -7.54 8.68
N TYR A 357 -5.10 -8.57 9.27
CA TYR A 357 -4.76 -9.96 9.03
C TYR A 357 -4.96 -10.36 7.56
N ALA A 358 -6.11 -10.01 6.96
CA ALA A 358 -6.38 -10.32 5.55
C ALA A 358 -5.35 -9.70 4.61
N MET A 359 -4.97 -8.42 4.82
CA MET A 359 -3.97 -7.73 4.00
C MET A 359 -2.55 -8.28 4.23
N LYS A 360 -2.22 -8.64 5.47
CA LYS A 360 -0.94 -9.27 5.82
C LYS A 360 -0.76 -10.60 5.08
N GLU A 361 -1.74 -11.50 5.16
CA GLU A 361 -1.71 -12.81 4.51
C GLU A 361 -1.45 -12.71 3.00
N ALA A 362 -2.17 -11.83 2.33
CA ALA A 362 -2.04 -11.61 0.90
C ALA A 362 -0.66 -11.04 0.52
N THR A 363 -0.28 -9.92 1.16
CA THR A 363 0.98 -9.22 0.84
C THR A 363 2.19 -10.10 1.11
N GLU A 364 2.21 -10.81 2.24
CA GLU A 364 3.31 -11.71 2.59
C GLU A 364 3.42 -12.89 1.61
N HIS A 365 2.28 -13.45 1.18
CA HIS A 365 2.28 -14.49 0.15
C HIS A 365 2.95 -14.01 -1.14
N TRP A 366 2.57 -12.83 -1.65
CA TRP A 366 3.14 -12.30 -2.89
C TRP A 366 4.60 -11.89 -2.72
N ARG A 367 5.00 -11.37 -1.57
CA ARG A 367 6.40 -11.08 -1.26
C ARG A 367 7.27 -12.34 -1.20
N ARG A 368 6.77 -13.45 -0.64
CA ARG A 368 7.46 -14.75 -0.70
C ARG A 368 7.68 -15.24 -2.15
N ASN A 369 6.83 -14.80 -3.07
CA ASN A 369 6.89 -15.12 -4.49
C ASN A 369 7.47 -13.97 -5.34
N ARG A 370 8.35 -13.18 -4.72
CA ARG A 370 9.11 -12.13 -5.42
C ARG A 370 9.77 -12.66 -6.69
N GLY A 371 9.77 -11.87 -7.76
CA GLY A 371 10.19 -12.27 -9.10
C GLY A 371 8.99 -12.64 -9.97
N ARG A 372 8.12 -13.52 -9.51
CA ARG A 372 6.84 -13.76 -10.17
C ARG A 372 5.86 -12.61 -9.89
N CYS A 373 5.61 -12.28 -8.64
CA CYS A 373 4.85 -11.10 -8.26
C CYS A 373 5.80 -9.96 -7.88
N MET A 374 5.56 -8.76 -8.40
CA MET A 374 6.43 -7.61 -8.18
C MET A 374 5.69 -6.39 -7.60
N GLY A 375 4.50 -6.59 -7.06
CA GLY A 375 3.80 -5.53 -6.33
C GLY A 375 2.48 -5.95 -5.73
N SER A 376 2.16 -5.28 -4.64
CA SER A 376 0.95 -5.45 -3.85
C SER A 376 0.52 -4.09 -3.30
N ILE A 377 -0.54 -3.53 -3.87
CA ILE A 377 -1.11 -2.24 -3.45
C ILE A 377 -2.56 -2.50 -3.05
N TYR A 378 -2.90 -2.22 -1.79
CA TYR A 378 -4.24 -2.52 -1.31
C TYR A 378 -5.22 -1.35 -1.44
N TRP A 379 -6.46 -1.66 -1.71
CA TRP A 379 -7.60 -0.76 -1.61
C TRP A 379 -8.08 -0.72 -0.16
N GLN A 380 -7.96 0.40 0.60
CA GLN A 380 -7.45 1.71 0.22
C GLN A 380 -6.67 2.33 1.37
N PHE A 381 -5.95 3.43 1.11
CA PHE A 381 -5.13 4.10 2.11
C PHE A 381 -5.95 4.95 3.09
N ASN A 382 -6.73 5.90 2.57
CA ASN A 382 -7.40 6.95 3.33
C ASN A 382 -8.91 7.00 3.08
N ASP A 383 -9.62 7.75 3.93
CA ASP A 383 -11.04 8.08 3.76
C ASP A 383 -11.24 9.56 3.42
N ASN A 384 -12.33 9.87 2.70
CA ASN A 384 -12.74 11.22 2.36
C ASN A 384 -13.95 11.74 3.18
N TRP A 385 -14.48 10.94 4.08
CA TRP A 385 -15.50 11.26 5.07
C TRP A 385 -15.54 10.17 6.16
N PRO A 386 -16.16 10.42 7.34
CA PRO A 386 -16.24 9.40 8.39
C PRO A 386 -17.12 8.22 7.97
N VAL A 387 -16.54 7.03 7.80
CA VAL A 387 -17.21 5.89 7.19
C VAL A 387 -16.58 4.54 7.61
N ALA A 388 -17.34 3.46 7.56
CA ALA A 388 -16.79 2.10 7.54
C ALA A 388 -16.30 1.79 6.11
N SER A 389 -15.03 1.42 5.97
CA SER A 389 -14.39 1.31 4.67
C SER A 389 -13.19 0.36 4.66
N TRP A 390 -12.54 0.25 3.51
CA TRP A 390 -11.29 -0.49 3.31
C TRP A 390 -10.05 0.29 3.75
N SER A 391 -10.18 1.56 4.18
CA SER A 391 -9.04 2.41 4.52
C SER A 391 -8.18 1.85 5.65
N SER A 392 -6.87 2.11 5.59
CA SER A 392 -5.96 1.86 6.72
C SER A 392 -5.89 3.05 7.68
N MET A 393 -6.24 4.23 7.21
CA MET A 393 -6.39 5.44 8.02
C MET A 393 -7.82 5.98 7.89
N ASP A 394 -8.45 6.30 9.02
CA ASP A 394 -9.78 6.87 9.00
C ASP A 394 -9.77 8.36 8.57
N TYR A 395 -10.96 8.91 8.34
CA TYR A 395 -11.12 10.29 7.88
C TYR A 395 -10.38 11.34 8.72
N TYR A 396 -10.27 11.13 10.03
CA TYR A 396 -9.58 12.07 10.93
C TYR A 396 -8.08 11.83 11.04
N GLY A 397 -7.53 10.90 10.23
CA GLY A 397 -6.10 10.58 10.24
C GLY A 397 -5.68 9.62 11.34
N ARG A 398 -6.64 8.95 12.01
CA ARG A 398 -6.37 7.93 13.01
C ARG A 398 -5.98 6.64 12.30
N TYR A 399 -4.92 6.00 12.78
CA TYR A 399 -4.51 4.70 12.26
C TYR A 399 -5.46 3.61 12.72
N LYS A 400 -5.95 2.83 11.76
CA LYS A 400 -6.57 1.54 12.07
C LYS A 400 -5.48 0.48 12.28
N ALA A 401 -5.85 -0.69 12.81
CA ALA A 401 -4.90 -1.79 13.01
C ALA A 401 -4.14 -2.15 11.72
N LEU A 402 -4.79 -2.12 10.56
CA LEU A 402 -4.13 -2.35 9.27
C LEU A 402 -2.92 -1.46 9.05
N HIS A 403 -2.98 -0.16 9.38
CA HIS A 403 -1.88 0.75 9.11
C HIS A 403 -0.63 0.43 9.96
N TYR A 404 -0.83 0.03 11.21
CA TYR A 404 0.26 -0.45 12.06
C TYR A 404 0.83 -1.78 11.57
N MET A 405 -0.03 -2.72 11.17
CA MET A 405 0.41 -4.02 10.64
C MET A 405 1.14 -3.86 9.29
N ALA A 406 0.70 -2.90 8.46
CA ALA A 406 1.32 -2.61 7.18
C ALA A 406 2.78 -2.17 7.31
N LYS A 407 3.12 -1.41 8.35
CA LYS A 407 4.51 -1.06 8.65
C LYS A 407 5.39 -2.31 8.78
N GLY A 408 4.87 -3.41 9.34
CA GLY A 408 5.57 -4.69 9.49
C GLY A 408 5.70 -5.45 8.16
N PHE A 409 4.57 -5.72 7.49
CA PHE A 409 4.60 -6.51 6.26
C PHE A 409 5.10 -5.73 5.02
N CYS A 410 5.25 -4.41 5.09
CA CYS A 410 5.94 -3.58 4.09
C CYS A 410 7.39 -3.24 4.47
N ASP A 411 7.94 -3.79 5.57
CA ASP A 411 9.34 -3.53 5.91
C ASP A 411 10.28 -4.16 4.86
N ASN A 412 11.41 -3.50 4.62
CA ASN A 412 12.38 -3.98 3.63
C ASN A 412 12.98 -5.35 4.00
N VAL A 413 13.15 -5.63 5.29
CA VAL A 413 13.51 -6.97 5.79
C VAL A 413 12.38 -7.46 6.69
N ALA A 414 11.52 -8.29 6.13
CA ALA A 414 10.32 -8.76 6.80
C ALA A 414 10.30 -10.29 6.91
N GLY A 415 10.02 -10.77 8.15
CA GLY A 415 9.67 -12.15 8.40
C GLY A 415 8.22 -12.42 8.02
N SER A 416 7.93 -13.62 7.55
CA SER A 416 6.56 -14.06 7.30
C SER A 416 6.41 -15.56 7.57
N ILE A 417 5.20 -15.96 7.97
CA ILE A 417 4.89 -17.37 8.24
C ILE A 417 3.95 -17.87 7.13
N GLU A 418 4.35 -18.94 6.48
CA GLU A 418 3.50 -19.68 5.55
C GLU A 418 2.92 -20.89 6.28
N LYS A 419 1.60 -20.92 6.47
CA LYS A 419 0.91 -22.05 7.09
C LYS A 419 0.09 -22.82 6.05
N LYS A 420 0.35 -24.12 5.93
CA LYS A 420 -0.44 -25.08 5.15
C LYS A 420 -0.91 -26.19 6.09
N GLU A 421 -2.11 -26.02 6.65
CA GLU A 421 -2.65 -26.86 7.73
C GLU A 421 -1.71 -26.88 8.96
N THR A 422 -0.96 -27.96 9.15
CA THR A 422 0.00 -28.15 10.27
C THR A 422 1.46 -28.01 9.85
N HIS A 423 1.71 -27.81 8.56
CA HIS A 423 3.03 -27.50 8.02
C HIS A 423 3.30 -26.00 8.06
N ILE A 424 4.38 -25.59 8.68
CA ILE A 424 4.77 -24.20 8.84
C ILE A 424 6.13 -23.94 8.21
N GLY A 425 6.19 -22.91 7.35
CA GLY A 425 7.40 -22.32 6.81
C GLY A 425 7.65 -20.93 7.38
N PHE A 426 8.88 -20.63 7.76
CA PHE A 426 9.31 -19.28 8.12
C PHE A 426 10.22 -18.71 7.03
N TRP A 427 9.83 -17.56 6.51
CA TRP A 427 10.45 -16.89 5.37
C TRP A 427 10.97 -15.51 5.76
N ILE A 428 12.01 -15.07 5.07
CA ILE A 428 12.47 -13.66 5.09
C ILE A 428 12.42 -13.11 3.67
N SER A 429 11.77 -11.98 3.49
CA SER A 429 11.84 -11.15 2.29
C SER A 429 12.83 -10.02 2.54
N ASN A 430 13.83 -9.88 1.66
CA ASN A 430 14.85 -8.82 1.70
C ASN A 430 14.72 -7.93 0.45
N GLU A 431 14.18 -6.72 0.62
CA GLU A 431 14.07 -5.71 -0.45
C GLU A 431 15.23 -4.69 -0.40
N THR A 432 16.25 -4.92 0.41
CA THR A 432 17.45 -4.06 0.43
C THR A 432 18.43 -4.41 -0.70
N LEU A 433 19.37 -3.51 -0.97
CA LEU A 433 20.41 -3.71 -2.00
C LEU A 433 21.59 -4.56 -1.51
N ASP A 434 21.59 -4.95 -0.23
CA ASP A 434 22.66 -5.74 0.40
C ASP A 434 22.10 -7.06 0.92
N PRO A 435 22.92 -8.13 0.97
CA PRO A 435 22.53 -9.37 1.63
C PRO A 435 22.43 -9.14 3.14
N VAL A 436 21.51 -9.85 3.79
CA VAL A 436 21.26 -9.75 5.23
C VAL A 436 21.38 -11.12 5.88
N THR A 437 22.25 -11.25 6.89
CA THR A 437 22.33 -12.47 7.69
C THR A 437 21.28 -12.42 8.80
N VAL A 438 20.31 -13.32 8.73
CA VAL A 438 19.24 -13.46 9.73
C VAL A 438 19.50 -14.64 10.63
N LYS A 439 19.39 -14.43 11.93
CA LYS A 439 19.36 -15.50 12.96
C LYS A 439 17.94 -15.55 13.51
N ALA A 440 17.36 -16.73 13.54
CA ALA A 440 16.01 -16.91 14.04
C ALA A 440 15.94 -18.06 15.04
N LYS A 441 15.16 -17.82 16.10
CA LYS A 441 14.78 -18.79 17.11
C LYS A 441 13.32 -19.16 16.85
N ILE A 442 13.10 -20.39 16.43
CA ILE A 442 11.81 -20.95 16.08
C ILE A 442 11.31 -21.80 17.23
N ALA A 443 10.12 -21.53 17.76
CA ALA A 443 9.58 -22.29 18.86
C ALA A 443 8.09 -22.61 18.71
N VAL A 444 7.65 -23.71 19.33
CA VAL A 444 6.26 -23.97 19.68
C VAL A 444 6.15 -23.83 21.19
N LYS A 445 5.28 -22.94 21.64
CA LYS A 445 5.07 -22.64 23.07
C LYS A 445 3.62 -22.91 23.47
N THR A 446 3.41 -23.20 24.75
CA THR A 446 2.07 -23.21 25.36
C THR A 446 1.58 -21.78 25.58
N LEU A 447 0.28 -21.58 25.82
CA LEU A 447 -0.30 -20.24 26.06
C LEU A 447 0.24 -19.57 27.35
N ASP A 448 0.91 -20.27 28.24
CA ASP A 448 1.64 -19.77 29.42
C ASP A 448 3.16 -19.69 29.19
N PHE A 449 3.56 -19.68 27.91
CA PHE A 449 4.93 -19.47 27.41
C PHE A 449 5.94 -20.58 27.70
N GLN A 450 5.50 -21.80 28.09
CA GLN A 450 6.41 -22.93 28.22
C GLN A 450 6.83 -23.41 26.82
N VAL A 451 8.14 -23.56 26.63
CA VAL A 451 8.70 -24.06 25.38
C VAL A 451 8.48 -25.56 25.26
N ILE A 452 7.77 -26.01 24.25
CA ILE A 452 7.57 -27.42 23.92
C ILE A 452 8.67 -27.91 22.99
N LYS A 453 8.98 -27.12 21.98
CA LYS A 453 10.01 -27.40 20.99
C LYS A 453 10.66 -26.10 20.57
N GLU A 454 11.97 -26.13 20.43
CA GLU A 454 12.76 -24.97 20.01
C GLU A 454 13.87 -25.40 19.05
N GLN A 455 14.20 -24.50 18.12
CA GLN A 455 15.32 -24.69 17.20
C GLN A 455 15.84 -23.31 16.74
N GLU A 456 17.16 -23.20 16.64
CA GLU A 456 17.81 -22.03 16.04
C GLU A 456 18.18 -22.30 14.58
N VAL A 457 18.04 -21.28 13.74
CA VAL A 457 18.45 -21.29 12.35
C VAL A 457 19.16 -19.99 12.03
N SER A 458 20.13 -20.05 11.11
CA SER A 458 20.81 -18.85 10.60
C SER A 458 21.04 -19.00 9.12
N LYS A 459 20.70 -17.96 8.36
CA LYS A 459 20.86 -17.96 6.90
C LYS A 459 21.17 -16.54 6.41
N GLU A 460 22.05 -16.44 5.41
CA GLU A 460 22.20 -15.23 4.61
C GLU A 460 21.09 -15.20 3.57
N VAL A 461 20.34 -14.11 3.55
CA VAL A 461 19.28 -13.83 2.58
C VAL A 461 19.83 -12.82 1.58
N PRO A 462 19.97 -13.19 0.29
CA PRO A 462 20.50 -12.28 -0.72
C PRO A 462 19.70 -10.98 -0.83
N ALA A 463 20.33 -9.95 -1.36
CA ALA A 463 19.64 -8.72 -1.75
C ALA A 463 18.50 -9.02 -2.72
N LEU A 464 17.37 -8.29 -2.61
CA LEU A 464 16.23 -8.35 -3.52
C LEU A 464 15.70 -9.78 -3.71
N SER A 465 15.56 -10.54 -2.61
CA SER A 465 15.13 -11.93 -2.62
C SER A 465 14.15 -12.28 -1.50
N ALA A 466 13.54 -13.45 -1.62
CA ALA A 466 12.77 -14.07 -0.54
C ALA A 466 13.25 -15.50 -0.33
N GLU A 467 13.55 -15.87 0.92
CA GLU A 467 14.14 -17.16 1.27
C GLU A 467 13.41 -17.85 2.41
N CYS A 468 13.13 -19.14 2.25
CA CYS A 468 12.68 -19.97 3.34
C CYS A 468 13.89 -20.32 4.24
N LEU A 469 13.80 -19.92 5.51
CA LEU A 469 14.82 -20.21 6.50
C LEU A 469 14.57 -21.54 7.21
N PHE A 470 13.30 -21.88 7.34
CA PHE A 470 12.85 -23.04 8.11
C PHE A 470 11.49 -23.51 7.61
N GLU A 471 11.29 -24.82 7.53
CA GLU A 471 9.99 -25.43 7.29
C GLU A 471 9.85 -26.74 8.04
N LYS A 472 8.67 -27.04 8.56
CA LYS A 472 8.43 -28.25 9.32
C LYS A 472 6.96 -28.62 9.45
N GLU A 473 6.69 -29.93 9.44
CA GLU A 473 5.40 -30.51 9.80
C GLU A 473 5.26 -30.65 11.33
N TYR A 474 4.15 -30.16 11.88
CA TYR A 474 3.88 -30.15 13.33
C TYR A 474 2.74 -31.05 13.78
N LYS A 475 2.06 -31.75 12.88
CA LYS A 475 0.87 -32.57 13.16
C LYS A 475 0.99 -33.45 14.38
N GLU A 476 2.09 -34.20 14.49
CA GLU A 476 2.31 -35.09 15.64
C GLU A 476 2.58 -34.33 16.96
N LEU A 477 3.31 -33.20 16.87
CA LEU A 477 3.66 -32.40 18.03
C LEU A 477 2.46 -31.73 18.68
N ILE A 478 1.48 -31.29 17.86
CA ILE A 478 0.31 -30.53 18.32
C ILE A 478 -0.92 -31.42 18.55
N ALA A 479 -0.87 -32.71 18.24
CA ALA A 479 -2.00 -33.61 18.35
C ALA A 479 -2.65 -33.56 19.75
N GLY A 480 -3.94 -33.20 19.79
CA GLY A 480 -4.74 -33.05 21.00
C GLY A 480 -4.41 -31.85 21.88
N ARG A 481 -3.70 -30.85 21.36
CA ARG A 481 -3.37 -29.58 22.04
C ARG A 481 -3.21 -28.39 21.07
N ASP A 482 -3.73 -28.48 19.89
CA ASP A 482 -3.67 -27.43 18.83
C ASP A 482 -4.35 -26.12 19.22
N ASP A 483 -5.26 -26.17 20.21
CA ASP A 483 -5.97 -25.03 20.82
C ASP A 483 -5.24 -24.40 22.02
N SER A 484 -4.15 -25.00 22.47
CA SER A 484 -3.40 -24.57 23.67
C SER A 484 -1.92 -24.28 23.42
N VAL A 485 -1.53 -24.22 22.14
CA VAL A 485 -0.17 -23.92 21.68
C VAL A 485 -0.16 -22.95 20.52
N PHE A 486 0.98 -22.27 20.34
CA PHE A 486 1.21 -21.39 19.19
C PHE A 486 2.66 -21.55 18.71
N PHE A 487 2.85 -21.18 17.44
CA PHE A 487 4.16 -21.09 16.79
C PHE A 487 4.69 -19.66 16.91
N VAL A 488 5.98 -19.48 17.15
CA VAL A 488 6.66 -18.19 17.15
C VAL A 488 8.02 -18.29 16.50
N ALA A 489 8.35 -17.29 15.68
CA ALA A 489 9.67 -17.05 15.12
C ALA A 489 10.18 -15.70 15.65
N GLU A 490 11.19 -15.76 16.51
CA GLU A 490 11.93 -14.57 16.98
C GLU A 490 13.18 -14.46 16.13
N TYR A 491 13.38 -13.33 15.43
CA TYR A 491 14.50 -13.18 14.51
C TYR A 491 15.21 -11.85 14.67
N GLU A 492 16.52 -11.89 14.38
CA GLU A 492 17.39 -10.74 14.47
C GLU A 492 18.31 -10.64 13.26
N TYR A 493 18.62 -9.42 12.90
CA TYR A 493 19.57 -9.08 11.85
C TYR A 493 20.23 -7.73 12.16
N GLU A 494 21.30 -7.41 11.42
CA GLU A 494 21.95 -6.11 11.50
C GLU A 494 21.55 -5.24 10.29
N GLN A 495 21.14 -4.01 10.54
CA GLN A 495 20.82 -3.03 9.52
C GLN A 495 21.45 -1.69 9.91
N ASN A 496 22.27 -1.12 9.01
CA ASN A 496 22.98 0.15 9.25
C ASN A 496 23.79 0.18 10.57
N GLY A 497 24.40 -0.95 10.94
CA GLY A 497 25.17 -1.09 12.17
C GLY A 497 24.32 -1.17 13.45
N GLN A 498 23.01 -1.32 13.32
CA GLN A 498 22.09 -1.51 14.45
C GLN A 498 21.46 -2.89 14.40
N LYS A 499 21.38 -3.52 15.56
CA LYS A 499 20.68 -4.79 15.72
C LYS A 499 19.17 -4.54 15.70
N VAL A 500 18.48 -5.20 14.81
CA VAL A 500 17.00 -5.22 14.72
C VAL A 500 16.53 -6.58 15.21
N SER A 501 15.50 -6.59 16.07
CA SER A 501 14.85 -7.80 16.57
C SER A 501 13.35 -7.72 16.36
N LYS A 502 12.76 -8.79 15.81
CA LYS A 502 11.33 -8.87 15.48
C LYS A 502 10.78 -10.25 15.84
N LYS A 503 9.46 -10.33 15.92
CA LYS A 503 8.74 -11.57 16.23
C LYS A 503 7.55 -11.72 15.28
N GLU A 504 7.37 -12.94 14.76
CA GLU A 504 6.17 -13.37 14.06
C GLU A 504 5.57 -14.57 14.78
N PHE A 505 4.25 -14.67 14.79
CA PHE A 505 3.55 -15.80 15.40
C PHE A 505 2.46 -16.34 14.50
N GLU A 506 2.08 -17.59 14.72
CA GLU A 506 0.94 -18.23 14.06
C GLU A 506 0.26 -19.22 15.03
N THR A 507 -1.05 -19.37 14.87
CA THR A 507 -1.85 -20.31 15.65
C THR A 507 -2.25 -21.50 14.79
N PHE A 508 -2.35 -22.69 15.37
CA PHE A 508 -2.69 -23.89 14.62
C PHE A 508 -4.19 -24.01 14.34
N VAL A 509 -5.01 -23.35 15.15
CA VAL A 509 -6.47 -23.22 14.98
C VAL A 509 -6.86 -21.75 14.92
N PRO A 510 -8.05 -21.40 14.38
CA PRO A 510 -8.59 -20.04 14.50
C PRO A 510 -8.60 -19.54 15.95
N VAL A 511 -8.32 -18.27 16.15
CA VAL A 511 -8.20 -17.65 17.50
C VAL A 511 -9.42 -17.91 18.38
N LYS A 512 -10.61 -18.06 17.80
CA LYS A 512 -11.85 -18.39 18.54
C LYS A 512 -11.80 -19.73 19.28
N TYR A 513 -10.97 -20.65 18.84
CA TYR A 513 -10.84 -22.00 19.44
C TYR A 513 -9.70 -22.09 20.46
N LEU A 514 -8.83 -21.08 20.52
CA LEU A 514 -7.77 -21.08 21.51
C LEU A 514 -8.32 -21.02 22.95
N GLU A 515 -7.69 -21.75 23.86
CA GLU A 515 -7.97 -21.72 25.30
C GLU A 515 -7.36 -20.49 25.99
N LEU A 516 -7.59 -19.29 25.39
CA LEU A 516 -7.05 -18.03 25.91
C LEU A 516 -7.52 -17.76 27.33
N LYS A 517 -6.60 -17.30 28.16
CA LYS A 517 -6.84 -16.84 29.54
C LYS A 517 -6.98 -15.32 29.56
N ASP A 518 -7.65 -14.81 30.60
CA ASP A 518 -7.68 -13.36 30.82
C ASP A 518 -6.26 -12.89 31.17
N PRO A 519 -5.67 -11.97 30.40
CA PRO A 519 -4.29 -11.52 30.62
C PRO A 519 -4.21 -10.59 31.85
N ALA A 520 -3.24 -10.85 32.74
CA ALA A 520 -2.89 -9.92 33.80
C ALA A 520 -1.91 -8.87 33.26
N PHE A 521 -2.41 -7.82 32.64
CA PHE A 521 -1.57 -6.75 32.12
C PHE A 521 -0.93 -5.93 33.21
N LYS A 522 0.40 -5.79 33.15
CA LYS A 522 1.15 -4.81 33.91
C LYS A 522 1.59 -3.69 32.95
N VAL A 523 1.03 -2.51 33.14
CA VAL A 523 1.30 -1.33 32.31
C VAL A 523 2.13 -0.34 33.10
N THR A 524 3.20 0.18 32.48
CA THR A 524 4.09 1.18 33.07
C THR A 524 4.29 2.32 32.06
N GLU A 525 3.94 3.53 32.46
CA GLU A 525 4.30 4.74 31.71
C GLU A 525 5.74 5.12 32.05
N ASN A 526 6.58 5.26 31.03
CA ASN A 526 7.99 5.59 31.17
C ASN A 526 8.18 7.13 31.15
N ALA A 527 9.32 7.58 31.69
CA ALA A 527 9.61 9.02 31.78
C ALA A 527 9.78 9.72 30.42
N ASP A 528 10.02 8.97 29.35
CA ASP A 528 10.14 9.45 27.97
C ASP A 528 8.80 9.49 27.20
N GLY A 529 7.70 9.13 27.88
CA GLY A 529 6.36 9.07 27.31
C GLY A 529 6.03 7.76 26.61
N SER A 530 6.94 6.80 26.55
CA SER A 530 6.65 5.44 26.07
C SER A 530 5.87 4.64 27.13
N VAL A 531 5.19 3.57 26.68
CA VAL A 531 4.40 2.68 27.53
C VAL A 531 4.94 1.26 27.42
N SER A 532 5.37 0.69 28.56
CA SER A 532 5.80 -0.70 28.65
C SER A 532 4.65 -1.56 29.16
N ILE A 533 4.36 -2.66 28.43
CA ILE A 533 3.27 -3.58 28.75
C ILE A 533 3.85 -4.99 28.89
N GLN A 534 3.41 -5.70 29.91
CA GLN A 534 3.81 -7.09 30.18
C GLN A 534 2.58 -7.91 30.54
N THR A 535 2.59 -9.20 30.20
CA THR A 535 1.55 -10.16 30.57
C THR A 535 2.14 -11.52 30.91
N ASP A 536 1.34 -12.40 31.53
CA ASP A 536 1.71 -13.75 31.95
C ASP A 536 1.16 -14.84 31.02
N THR A 537 0.39 -14.50 29.99
CA THR A 537 -0.22 -15.42 29.05
C THR A 537 -0.16 -14.87 27.61
N PHE A 538 -0.26 -15.77 26.63
CA PHE A 538 -0.30 -15.43 25.22
C PHE A 538 -1.47 -14.49 24.89
N VAL A 539 -1.16 -13.40 24.23
CA VAL A 539 -2.15 -12.45 23.67
C VAL A 539 -1.80 -12.24 22.20
N PRO A 540 -2.64 -12.72 21.27
CA PRO A 540 -2.33 -12.63 19.83
C PRO A 540 -2.37 -11.20 19.29
N TYR A 541 -3.24 -10.36 19.84
CA TYR A 541 -3.40 -8.98 19.40
C TYR A 541 -3.73 -8.07 20.59
N CYS A 542 -2.91 -7.06 20.79
CA CYS A 542 -3.15 -5.99 21.76
C CYS A 542 -2.95 -4.65 21.07
N MET A 543 -3.91 -3.77 21.21
CA MET A 543 -3.85 -2.43 20.65
C MET A 543 -4.03 -1.41 21.77
N LEU A 544 -3.12 -0.42 21.84
CA LEU A 544 -3.24 0.73 22.73
C LEU A 544 -4.07 1.82 22.07
N GLU A 545 -5.03 2.31 22.79
CA GLU A 545 -5.73 3.55 22.47
C GLU A 545 -5.28 4.65 23.43
N GLY A 546 -4.78 5.77 22.90
CA GLY A 546 -4.42 6.92 23.71
C GLY A 546 -5.64 7.59 24.34
N ILE A 547 -5.46 8.23 25.49
CA ILE A 547 -6.49 9.05 26.14
C ILE A 547 -6.87 10.21 25.22
N SER A 548 -5.89 10.83 24.53
CA SER A 548 -6.12 11.79 23.46
C SER A 548 -6.60 11.07 22.18
N ALA A 549 -7.56 11.68 21.50
CA ALA A 549 -8.12 11.16 20.25
C ALA A 549 -7.07 10.93 19.15
N ASP A 550 -5.99 11.69 19.15
CA ASP A 550 -5.06 11.82 18.04
C ASP A 550 -3.66 11.26 18.36
N THR A 551 -3.57 10.39 19.39
CA THR A 551 -2.31 9.70 19.70
C THR A 551 -1.99 8.69 18.61
N ILE A 552 -0.85 8.87 17.94
CA ILE A 552 -0.28 7.92 16.99
C ILE A 552 0.96 7.31 17.66
N TRP A 553 0.93 6.00 17.86
CA TRP A 553 2.04 5.24 18.41
C TRP A 553 3.09 4.94 17.33
N ASN A 554 4.34 4.80 17.71
CA ASN A 554 5.38 4.36 16.77
C ASN A 554 5.15 2.91 16.31
N GLU A 555 4.68 2.07 17.24
CA GLU A 555 4.25 0.69 17.01
C GLU A 555 2.95 0.45 17.76
N ASN A 556 2.13 -0.45 17.26
CA ASN A 556 0.88 -0.86 17.89
C ASN A 556 0.43 -2.20 17.27
N VAL A 557 -0.66 -2.78 17.80
CA VAL A 557 -1.16 -4.10 17.39
C VAL A 557 -0.09 -5.17 17.64
N VAL A 558 0.38 -5.24 18.88
CA VAL A 558 1.44 -6.15 19.30
C VAL A 558 0.91 -7.48 19.81
N ALA A 559 1.70 -8.53 19.66
CA ALA A 559 1.46 -9.84 20.26
C ALA A 559 2.38 -10.06 21.47
N PHE A 560 1.87 -10.71 22.51
CA PHE A 560 2.68 -11.17 23.62
C PHE A 560 2.93 -12.66 23.49
N THR A 561 4.16 -13.01 23.14
CA THR A 561 4.62 -14.39 22.88
C THR A 561 5.59 -14.91 23.95
N ASP A 562 5.87 -14.07 24.97
CA ASP A 562 6.70 -14.36 26.15
C ASP A 562 6.37 -13.36 27.28
N LYS A 563 7.14 -13.45 28.39
CA LYS A 563 6.98 -12.59 29.57
C LYS A 563 7.76 -11.27 29.50
N GLU A 564 8.46 -11.03 28.41
CA GLU A 564 9.18 -9.77 28.24
C GLU A 564 8.21 -8.60 28.04
N ALA A 565 8.60 -7.44 28.53
CA ALA A 565 7.80 -6.24 28.32
C ALA A 565 7.95 -5.75 26.87
N VAL A 566 6.83 -5.42 26.24
CA VAL A 566 6.79 -4.70 24.97
C VAL A 566 6.68 -3.22 25.28
N THR A 567 7.52 -2.38 24.67
CA THR A 567 7.51 -0.92 24.85
C THR A 567 7.05 -0.25 23.56
N LEU A 568 6.04 0.61 23.64
CA LEU A 568 5.35 1.29 22.55
C LEU A 568 5.54 2.79 22.66
#